data_cbad98044f3ed712e9b5700790adc596
#
_entry.id   cbad98044f3ed712e9b5700790adc596
#
_cell.length_a   1.000
_cell.length_b   1.000
_cell.length_c   1.000
_cell.angle_alpha   90.00
_cell.angle_beta   90.00
_cell.angle_gamma   90.00
#
_symmetry.space_group_name_H-M   'P 1'
#
loop_
_entity.id
_entity.type
_entity.pdbx_description
1 polymer ?
#
loop_
_entity_poly.entity_id
_entity_poly.type
_entity_poly.pdbx_seq_one_letter_code
_entity_poly.pdbx_strand_id
1 'polypeptide(L)'
;MWHAFVRDSAQQLRIAALNLTRHRRRTLLALAIICGGVISFLLAGGFINWVLMAMREGAIQSQLGHVQITRPGYLREGASDPYRYLLGDDLSPITAGDDMGVRTVARRLAFTGLLSKEDATISFIGEGIEPDAEASIGRAITMVTGNSLQESPGNSVILGDGL
;
A
#
# COMPACT_ATOMS: atom_id res chain seq x y z
N MET A 1 -24.48 27.38 -49.59
CA MET A 1 -25.20 26.83 -48.46
C MET A 1 -24.39 26.84 -47.15
N TRP A 2 -23.14 26.49 -47.16
CA TRP A 2 -22.27 26.42 -45.97
C TRP A 2 -21.96 27.80 -45.34
N HIS A 3 -21.74 28.84 -46.16
CA HIS A 3 -21.47 30.20 -45.68
C HIS A 3 -22.66 30.88 -44.96
N ALA A 4 -23.86 30.52 -45.29
CA ALA A 4 -25.07 31.02 -44.59
C ALA A 4 -25.21 30.37 -43.20
N PHE A 5 -24.92 29.09 -43.08
CA PHE A 5 -24.95 28.35 -41.82
C PHE A 5 -23.91 28.85 -40.80
N VAL A 6 -22.69 29.14 -41.25
CA VAL A 6 -21.61 29.66 -40.39
C VAL A 6 -21.89 31.09 -39.90
N ARG A 7 -22.54 31.94 -40.72
CA ARG A 7 -22.93 33.31 -40.32
C ARG A 7 -24.06 33.29 -39.31
N ASP A 8 -25.00 32.39 -39.46
CA ASP A 8 -26.14 32.24 -38.52
C ASP A 8 -25.68 31.73 -37.17
N SER A 9 -24.76 30.77 -37.14
CA SER A 9 -24.14 30.27 -35.89
C SER A 9 -23.31 31.32 -35.15
N ALA A 10 -22.58 32.17 -35.85
CA ALA A 10 -21.84 33.27 -35.24
C ALA A 10 -22.73 34.34 -34.61
N GLN A 11 -23.88 34.66 -35.25
CA GLN A 11 -24.84 35.58 -34.67
C GLN A 11 -25.54 34.96 -33.42
N GLN A 12 -25.91 33.68 -33.47
CA GLN A 12 -26.49 32.98 -32.32
C GLN A 12 -25.52 32.93 -31.13
N LEU A 13 -24.21 32.66 -31.36
CA LEU A 13 -23.17 32.72 -30.33
C LEU A 13 -23.03 34.11 -29.71
N ARG A 14 -23.08 35.16 -30.51
CA ARG A 14 -23.03 36.53 -30.03
C ARG A 14 -24.21 36.90 -29.16
N ILE A 15 -25.43 36.52 -29.56
CA ILE A 15 -26.65 36.74 -28.77
C ILE A 15 -26.60 35.94 -27.46
N ALA A 16 -26.12 34.69 -27.49
CA ALA A 16 -25.95 33.87 -26.30
C ALA A 16 -24.95 34.50 -25.33
N ALA A 17 -23.80 34.99 -25.82
CA ALA A 17 -22.77 35.67 -25.01
C ALA A 17 -23.32 36.95 -24.36
N LEU A 18 -24.10 37.76 -25.09
CA LEU A 18 -24.74 38.96 -24.54
C LEU A 18 -25.80 38.60 -23.47
N ASN A 19 -26.54 37.53 -23.63
CA ASN A 19 -27.50 37.05 -22.62
C ASN A 19 -26.79 36.56 -21.34
N LEU A 20 -25.66 35.88 -21.47
CA LEU A 20 -24.81 35.46 -20.35
C LEU A 20 -24.31 36.65 -19.52
N THR A 21 -23.88 37.74 -20.19
CA THR A 21 -23.41 38.94 -19.50
C THR A 21 -24.52 39.74 -18.87
N ARG A 22 -25.72 39.73 -19.43
CA ARG A 22 -26.89 40.44 -18.90
C ARG A 22 -27.41 39.82 -17.59
N HIS A 23 -27.30 38.52 -17.42
CA HIS A 23 -27.77 37.80 -16.25
C HIS A 23 -26.61 37.20 -15.42
N ARG A 24 -25.55 38.00 -15.16
CA ARG A 24 -24.30 37.60 -14.51
C ARG A 24 -24.50 36.76 -13.24
N ARG A 25 -25.39 37.17 -12.35
CA ARG A 25 -25.63 36.45 -11.09
C ARG A 25 -26.12 35.02 -11.31
N ARG A 26 -27.08 34.83 -12.22
CA ARG A 26 -27.63 33.50 -12.55
C ARG A 26 -26.58 32.63 -13.24
N THR A 27 -25.86 33.21 -14.17
CA THR A 27 -24.77 32.51 -14.89
C THR A 27 -23.64 32.09 -13.97
N LEU A 28 -23.22 32.99 -13.05
CA LEU A 28 -22.20 32.66 -12.06
C LEU A 28 -22.62 31.55 -11.10
N LEU A 29 -23.88 31.57 -10.65
CA LEU A 29 -24.41 30.50 -9.80
C LEU A 29 -24.43 29.15 -10.53
N ALA A 30 -24.91 29.13 -11.78
CA ALA A 30 -24.92 27.91 -12.58
C ALA A 30 -23.49 27.39 -12.82
N LEU A 31 -22.55 28.26 -13.16
CA LEU A 31 -21.15 27.93 -13.36
C LEU A 31 -20.53 27.40 -12.05
N ALA A 32 -20.78 28.05 -10.92
CA ALA A 32 -20.27 27.63 -9.63
C ALA A 32 -20.75 26.22 -9.24
N ILE A 33 -22.04 25.91 -9.50
CA ILE A 33 -22.59 24.58 -9.25
C ILE A 33 -21.94 23.52 -10.14
N ILE A 34 -21.78 23.80 -11.44
CA ILE A 34 -21.17 22.87 -12.37
C ILE A 34 -19.70 22.64 -12.01
N CYS A 35 -18.93 23.74 -11.84
CA CYS A 35 -17.52 23.64 -11.45
C CYS A 35 -17.34 22.96 -10.09
N GLY A 36 -18.16 23.33 -9.11
CA GLY A 36 -18.16 22.69 -7.79
C GLY A 36 -18.42 21.20 -7.87
N GLY A 37 -19.40 20.78 -8.68
CA GLY A 37 -19.70 19.37 -8.91
C GLY A 37 -18.53 18.61 -9.55
N VAL A 38 -17.93 19.18 -10.58
CA VAL A 38 -16.78 18.57 -11.27
C VAL A 38 -15.56 18.47 -10.32
N ILE A 39 -15.27 19.55 -9.59
CA ILE A 39 -14.16 19.56 -8.62
C ILE A 39 -14.40 18.52 -7.53
N SER A 40 -15.60 18.45 -6.96
CA SER A 40 -15.94 17.46 -5.94
C SER A 40 -15.79 16.03 -6.44
N PHE A 41 -16.22 15.76 -7.67
CA PHE A 41 -16.08 14.45 -8.29
C PHE A 41 -14.60 14.06 -8.50
N LEU A 42 -13.80 14.99 -8.99
CA LEU A 42 -12.35 14.75 -9.19
C LEU A 42 -11.62 14.53 -7.86
N LEU A 43 -11.96 15.32 -6.84
CA LEU A 43 -11.38 15.16 -5.50
C LEU A 43 -11.76 13.82 -4.88
N ALA A 44 -13.03 13.41 -4.99
CA ALA A 44 -13.48 12.10 -4.50
C ALA A 44 -12.77 10.96 -5.21
N GLY A 45 -12.65 11.00 -6.54
CA GLY A 45 -11.93 9.99 -7.32
C GLY A 45 -10.45 9.93 -6.97
N GLY A 46 -9.80 11.09 -6.83
CA GLY A 46 -8.41 11.19 -6.40
C GLY A 46 -8.18 10.63 -5.00
N PHE A 47 -9.07 10.95 -4.06
CA PHE A 47 -9.02 10.44 -2.70
C PHE A 47 -9.15 8.91 -2.64
N ILE A 48 -10.13 8.35 -3.35
CA ILE A 48 -10.31 6.89 -3.42
C ILE A 48 -9.07 6.21 -3.98
N ASN A 49 -8.52 6.73 -5.07
CA ASN A 49 -7.30 6.18 -5.67
C ASN A 49 -6.10 6.26 -4.73
N TRP A 50 -5.95 7.38 -4.02
CA TRP A 50 -4.91 7.54 -3.00
C TRP A 50 -5.05 6.55 -1.85
N VAL A 51 -6.27 6.34 -1.33
CA VAL A 51 -6.54 5.37 -0.26
C VAL A 51 -6.21 3.95 -0.71
N LEU A 52 -6.64 3.54 -1.91
CA LEU A 52 -6.35 2.21 -2.45
C LEU A 52 -4.84 2.00 -2.64
N MET A 53 -4.13 3.02 -3.12
CA MET A 53 -2.67 2.94 -3.27
C MET A 53 -1.96 2.86 -1.92
N ALA A 54 -2.39 3.64 -0.93
CA ALA A 54 -1.84 3.61 0.42
C ALA A 54 -2.10 2.26 1.12
N MET A 55 -3.30 1.68 0.96
CA MET A 55 -3.63 0.35 1.49
C MET A 55 -2.79 -0.74 0.83
N ARG A 56 -2.62 -0.69 -0.49
CA ARG A 56 -1.76 -1.63 -1.21
C ARG A 56 -0.32 -1.55 -0.73
N GLU A 57 0.23 -0.36 -0.65
CA GLU A 57 1.60 -0.14 -0.21
C GLU A 57 1.79 -0.58 1.24
N GLY A 58 0.84 -0.25 2.12
CA GLY A 58 0.84 -0.71 3.51
C GLY A 58 0.84 -2.24 3.64
N ALA A 59 0.05 -2.94 2.83
CA ALA A 59 0.02 -4.41 2.83
C ALA A 59 1.34 -5.02 2.33
N ILE A 60 1.95 -4.42 1.30
CA ILE A 60 3.24 -4.86 0.76
C ILE A 60 4.36 -4.68 1.80
N GLN A 61 4.41 -3.50 2.43
CA GLN A 61 5.47 -3.14 3.38
C GLN A 61 5.32 -3.82 4.75
N SER A 62 4.08 -4.17 5.15
CA SER A 62 3.87 -4.73 6.49
C SER A 62 4.21 -6.22 6.62
N GLN A 63 3.73 -7.06 5.70
CA GLN A 63 3.86 -8.51 5.87
C GLN A 63 4.13 -9.28 4.58
N LEU A 64 3.56 -8.86 3.46
CA LEU A 64 3.50 -9.71 2.27
C LEU A 64 4.73 -9.56 1.36
N GLY A 65 5.37 -8.38 1.32
CA GLY A 65 6.32 -8.06 0.26
C GLY A 65 5.63 -8.01 -1.12
N HIS A 66 6.38 -7.82 -2.17
CA HIS A 66 5.86 -7.83 -3.54
C HIS A 66 5.61 -9.25 -4.04
N VAL A 67 6.48 -10.17 -3.68
CA VAL A 67 6.44 -11.59 -4.06
C VAL A 67 6.88 -12.43 -2.87
N GLN A 68 6.16 -13.50 -2.61
CA GLN A 68 6.55 -14.50 -1.60
C GLN A 68 6.91 -15.81 -2.29
N ILE A 69 8.03 -16.38 -1.92
CA ILE A 69 8.49 -17.67 -2.39
C ILE A 69 8.42 -18.64 -1.22
N THR A 70 7.62 -19.67 -1.39
CA THR A 70 7.38 -20.70 -0.37
C THR A 70 7.46 -22.07 -0.99
N ARG A 71 7.73 -23.10 -0.17
CA ARG A 71 7.64 -24.49 -0.60
C ARG A 71 6.21 -24.88 -0.93
N PRO A 72 5.98 -25.73 -1.94
CA PRO A 72 4.63 -26.24 -2.24
C PRO A 72 3.99 -26.87 -1.00
N GLY A 73 2.75 -26.50 -0.69
CA GLY A 73 2.01 -26.97 0.48
C GLY A 73 2.10 -26.05 1.71
N TYR A 74 3.07 -25.13 1.78
CA TYR A 74 3.25 -24.22 2.92
C TYR A 74 1.99 -23.44 3.26
N LEU A 75 1.28 -22.91 2.29
CA LEU A 75 0.07 -22.10 2.52
C LEU A 75 -1.08 -22.88 3.15
N ARG A 76 -1.06 -24.22 3.08
CA ARG A 76 -2.09 -25.06 3.69
C ARG A 76 -1.70 -25.61 5.05
N GLU A 77 -0.44 -25.97 5.23
CA GLU A 77 0.03 -26.74 6.39
C GLU A 77 1.19 -26.08 7.13
N GLY A 78 1.83 -25.06 6.53
CA GLY A 78 3.02 -24.44 7.08
C GLY A 78 2.83 -23.75 8.43
N ALA A 79 1.62 -23.31 8.75
CA ALA A 79 1.32 -22.74 10.07
C ALA A 79 1.39 -23.77 11.20
N SER A 80 1.13 -25.06 10.88
CA SER A 80 1.18 -26.16 11.85
C SER A 80 2.56 -26.78 12.00
N ASP A 81 3.35 -26.81 10.92
CA ASP A 81 4.71 -27.35 10.91
C ASP A 81 5.62 -26.52 9.99
N PRO A 82 6.04 -25.33 10.44
CA PRO A 82 6.83 -24.41 9.62
C PRO A 82 8.19 -24.97 9.25
N TYR A 83 8.79 -25.80 10.09
CA TYR A 83 10.16 -26.33 9.88
C TYR A 83 10.22 -27.33 8.72
N ARG A 84 9.13 -28.03 8.41
CA ARG A 84 9.06 -28.96 7.29
C ARG A 84 9.12 -28.26 5.93
N TYR A 85 8.73 -27.00 5.88
CA TYR A 85 8.63 -26.20 4.67
C TYR A 85 9.74 -25.16 4.52
N LEU A 86 10.83 -25.30 5.27
CA LEU A 86 11.99 -24.43 5.13
C LEU A 86 12.56 -24.50 3.71
N LEU A 87 12.86 -23.36 3.15
CA LEU A 87 13.61 -23.24 1.92
C LEU A 87 15.09 -23.55 2.22
N GLY A 88 15.82 -24.09 1.23
CA GLY A 88 17.25 -24.29 1.35
C GLY A 88 18.02 -22.95 1.40
N ASP A 89 19.27 -23.01 1.85
CA ASP A 89 20.11 -21.82 1.98
C ASP A 89 20.55 -21.22 0.64
N ASP A 90 20.46 -21.99 -0.46
CA ASP A 90 20.82 -21.53 -1.79
C ASP A 90 19.70 -20.69 -2.42
N LEU A 91 19.82 -19.39 -2.28
CA LEU A 91 18.94 -18.39 -2.91
C LEU A 91 19.53 -17.83 -4.21
N SER A 92 20.66 -18.35 -4.67
CA SER A 92 21.32 -17.88 -5.89
C SER A 92 20.40 -17.86 -7.13
N PRO A 93 19.45 -18.81 -7.31
CA PRO A 93 18.52 -18.71 -8.44
C PRO A 93 17.60 -17.50 -8.40
N ILE A 94 17.32 -16.97 -7.20
CA ILE A 94 16.42 -15.83 -6.99
C ILE A 94 17.18 -14.51 -7.16
N THR A 95 18.45 -14.49 -6.74
CA THR A 95 19.29 -13.29 -6.76
C THR A 95 20.09 -13.14 -8.05
N ALA A 96 20.27 -14.20 -8.83
CA ALA A 96 21.09 -14.22 -10.03
C ALA A 96 20.44 -13.53 -11.25
N GLY A 97 19.18 -13.10 -11.14
CA GLY A 97 18.48 -12.43 -12.24
C GLY A 97 18.56 -10.92 -12.12
N ASP A 98 19.66 -10.31 -12.54
CA ASP A 98 19.83 -8.84 -12.64
C ASP A 98 18.70 -8.18 -13.46
N ASP A 99 18.09 -8.91 -14.40
CA ASP A 99 17.00 -8.45 -15.26
C ASP A 99 15.61 -8.47 -14.58
N MET A 100 15.46 -9.13 -13.42
CA MET A 100 14.14 -9.26 -12.76
C MET A 100 13.80 -8.07 -11.86
N GLY A 101 14.68 -7.11 -11.67
CA GLY A 101 14.44 -5.92 -10.85
C GLY A 101 14.23 -6.22 -9.36
N VAL A 102 14.75 -7.36 -8.87
CA VAL A 102 14.72 -7.72 -7.45
C VAL A 102 15.68 -6.79 -6.69
N ARG A 103 15.14 -6.00 -5.77
CA ARG A 103 15.95 -5.06 -4.96
C ARG A 103 16.43 -5.67 -3.67
N THR A 104 15.57 -6.42 -3.01
CA THR A 104 15.84 -6.99 -1.69
C THR A 104 15.16 -8.33 -1.57
N VAL A 105 15.87 -9.28 -0.99
CA VAL A 105 15.34 -10.58 -0.59
C VAL A 105 15.51 -10.69 0.92
N ALA A 106 14.39 -10.86 1.64
CA ALA A 106 14.38 -11.03 3.08
C ALA A 106 13.86 -12.43 3.43
N ARG A 107 14.59 -13.14 4.26
CA ARG A 107 14.17 -14.44 4.77
C ARG A 107 13.28 -14.25 5.99
N ARG A 108 12.18 -14.97 6.04
CA ARG A 108 11.25 -14.95 7.16
C ARG A 108 10.87 -16.35 7.57
N LEU A 109 10.68 -16.53 8.87
CA LEU A 109 10.17 -17.76 9.45
C LEU A 109 9.02 -17.43 10.39
N ALA A 110 7.80 -17.73 9.98
CA ALA A 110 6.64 -17.61 10.87
C ALA A 110 6.53 -18.87 11.75
N PHE A 111 6.32 -18.66 13.03
CA PHE A 111 6.12 -19.75 14.00
C PHE A 111 5.11 -19.33 15.05
N THR A 112 4.50 -20.30 15.69
CA THR A 112 3.55 -20.09 16.79
C THR A 112 4.04 -20.81 18.03
N GLY A 113 3.69 -20.32 19.18
CA GLY A 113 4.08 -20.94 20.44
C GLY A 113 3.21 -20.51 21.61
N LEU A 114 3.54 -21.05 22.77
CA LEU A 114 2.95 -20.70 24.04
C LEU A 114 4.04 -20.11 24.94
N LEU A 115 3.76 -18.93 25.45
CA LEU A 115 4.59 -18.28 26.47
C LEU A 115 3.92 -18.51 27.82
N SER A 116 4.60 -19.14 28.75
CA SER A 116 4.08 -19.42 30.08
C SER A 116 4.88 -18.66 31.14
N LYS A 117 4.19 -17.99 32.02
CA LYS A 117 4.77 -17.35 33.21
C LYS A 117 3.86 -17.60 34.40
N GLU A 118 4.40 -18.30 35.41
CA GLU A 118 3.64 -18.73 36.58
C GLU A 118 2.37 -19.51 36.20
N ASP A 119 1.19 -19.02 36.55
CA ASP A 119 -0.11 -19.63 36.25
C ASP A 119 -0.74 -19.12 34.92
N ALA A 120 -0.10 -18.18 34.23
CA ALA A 120 -0.60 -17.61 32.98
C ALA A 120 0.10 -18.23 31.78
N THR A 121 -0.67 -18.62 30.78
CA THR A 121 -0.17 -19.10 29.48
C THR A 121 -0.85 -18.33 28.37
N ILE A 122 -0.04 -17.72 27.50
CA ILE A 122 -0.50 -16.90 26.39
C ILE A 122 0.03 -17.51 25.08
N SER A 123 -0.84 -17.64 24.09
CA SER A 123 -0.41 -18.02 22.75
C SER A 123 0.17 -16.82 22.02
N PHE A 124 1.25 -17.02 21.28
CA PHE A 124 1.87 -15.99 20.48
C PHE A 124 2.15 -16.44 19.05
N ILE A 125 2.23 -15.49 18.16
CA ILE A 125 2.72 -15.65 16.79
C ILE A 125 4.06 -14.90 16.73
N GLY A 126 5.11 -15.62 16.36
CA GLY A 126 6.44 -15.09 16.19
C GLY A 126 6.86 -15.09 14.72
N GLU A 127 7.73 -14.19 14.37
CA GLU A 127 8.34 -14.10 13.05
C GLU A 127 9.85 -13.89 13.20
N GLY A 128 10.61 -14.85 12.74
CA GLY A 128 12.07 -14.71 12.59
C GLY A 128 12.36 -13.92 11.32
N ILE A 129 13.20 -12.91 11.41
CA ILE A 129 13.51 -11.98 10.31
C ILE A 129 15.02 -11.72 10.23
N GLU A 130 15.47 -11.29 9.06
CA GLU A 130 16.81 -10.73 8.85
C GLU A 130 16.75 -9.21 9.03
N PRO A 131 17.29 -8.61 10.11
CA PRO A 131 17.08 -7.20 10.44
C PRO A 131 17.51 -6.22 9.35
N ASP A 132 18.64 -6.48 8.69
CA ASP A 132 19.19 -5.60 7.65
C ASP A 132 18.35 -5.62 6.37
N ALA A 133 17.89 -6.81 5.98
CA ALA A 133 17.01 -6.96 4.82
C ALA A 133 15.65 -6.33 5.08
N GLU A 134 15.09 -6.52 6.27
CA GLU A 134 13.80 -5.92 6.67
C GLU A 134 13.83 -4.40 6.71
N ALA A 135 14.93 -3.79 7.13
CA ALA A 135 15.08 -2.34 7.11
C ALA A 135 14.95 -1.75 5.71
N SER A 136 15.50 -2.45 4.72
CA SER A 136 15.45 -2.00 3.33
C SER A 136 14.04 -2.14 2.71
N ILE A 137 13.17 -2.97 3.29
CA ILE A 137 11.77 -3.13 2.88
C ILE A 137 10.89 -2.03 3.47
N GLY A 138 11.36 -1.33 4.52
CA GLY A 138 10.66 -0.19 5.10
C GLY A 138 9.57 -0.57 6.10
N ARG A 139 9.69 -1.71 6.77
CA ARG A 139 8.74 -2.13 7.80
C ARG A 139 8.68 -1.09 8.93
N ALA A 140 7.57 -0.43 9.08
CA ALA A 140 7.34 0.58 10.11
C ALA A 140 7.02 -0.09 11.46
N ILE A 141 8.06 -0.54 12.18
CA ILE A 141 7.94 -0.93 13.59
C ILE A 141 8.23 0.30 14.44
N THR A 142 7.26 0.74 15.22
CA THR A 142 7.46 1.83 16.18
C THR A 142 7.93 1.24 17.51
N MET A 143 9.16 1.53 17.89
CA MET A 143 9.69 1.11 19.18
C MET A 143 9.12 2.00 20.30
N VAL A 144 8.45 1.40 21.27
CA VAL A 144 7.95 2.10 22.45
C VAL A 144 9.06 2.18 23.50
N THR A 145 9.82 1.11 23.70
CA THR A 145 10.91 1.01 24.65
C THR A 145 11.98 0.05 24.08
N GLY A 146 13.25 0.34 24.34
CA GLY A 146 14.37 -0.47 23.88
C GLY A 146 14.92 -0.02 22.52
N ASN A 147 15.73 -0.89 21.89
CA ASN A 147 16.43 -0.60 20.64
C ASN A 147 15.90 -1.46 19.48
N SER A 148 16.15 -1.04 18.26
CA SER A 148 15.82 -1.83 17.07
C SER A 148 16.67 -3.11 16.99
N LEU A 149 16.19 -4.12 16.25
CA LEU A 149 16.96 -5.36 16.06
C LEU A 149 18.31 -5.14 15.36
N GLN A 150 18.42 -4.08 14.54
CA GLN A 150 19.66 -3.71 13.87
C GLN A 150 20.74 -3.18 14.81
N GLU A 151 20.33 -2.51 15.89
CA GLU A 151 21.22 -1.93 16.88
C GLU A 151 21.62 -2.92 17.98
N SER A 152 20.99 -4.11 17.97
CA SER A 152 21.19 -5.12 19.00
C SER A 152 21.97 -6.31 18.44
N PRO A 153 23.25 -6.42 18.73
CA PRO A 153 24.07 -7.55 18.28
C PRO A 153 23.64 -8.85 18.97
N GLY A 154 23.48 -9.90 18.19
CA GLY A 154 23.16 -11.25 18.68
C GLY A 154 21.68 -11.61 18.58
N ASN A 155 21.26 -12.57 19.39
CA ASN A 155 19.88 -13.05 19.41
C ASN A 155 19.00 -12.07 20.19
N SER A 156 18.33 -11.20 19.50
CA SER A 156 17.44 -10.19 20.07
C SER A 156 15.99 -10.46 19.66
N VAL A 157 15.05 -10.04 20.49
CA VAL A 157 13.62 -10.19 20.24
C VAL A 157 12.90 -8.88 20.51
N ILE A 158 11.91 -8.57 19.68
CA ILE A 158 10.95 -7.48 19.92
C ILE A 158 9.65 -8.13 20.35
N LEU A 159 9.11 -7.71 21.47
CA LEU A 159 7.81 -8.12 21.96
C LEU A 159 6.77 -7.05 21.62
N GLY A 160 5.56 -7.49 21.26
CA GLY A 160 4.44 -6.57 21.08
C GLY A 160 4.04 -5.92 22.42
N ASP A 161 3.59 -4.67 22.37
CA ASP A 161 3.08 -3.95 23.53
C ASP A 161 1.75 -4.61 23.96
N GLY A 162 1.81 -5.43 25.02
CA GLY A 162 0.67 -6.22 25.51
C GLY A 162 0.98 -7.70 25.73
N LEU A 163 2.21 -8.13 25.53
CA LEU A 163 2.74 -9.46 25.85
C LEU A 163 3.40 -9.48 27.22
#